data_3bd9800e0982f4dd6bb91f18534ea4c4
#
_entry.id   3bd9800e0982f4dd6bb91f18534ea4c4
#
_cell.length_a   1.000
_cell.length_b   1.000
_cell.length_c   1.000
_cell.angle_alpha   90.00
_cell.angle_beta   90.00
_cell.angle_gamma   90.00
#
_symmetry.space_group_name_H-M   'P 1'
#
loop_
_entity.id
_entity.type
_entity.pdbx_description
1 polymer ?
#
loop_
_entity_poly.entity_id
_entity_poly.type
_entity_poly.pdbx_seq_one_letter_code
_entity_poly.pdbx_strand_id
1 'polypeptide(L)'
;MLTMMLLTQASAQTTEQEDAVGHFTYCPYLAVFYSLYSASDESTGGNKLQVGFGFETEYRINKTVGVSAGIELANFGVKGNSTLSDRYGPIHTFENEYKMKTLSLPLLFNLHPLASNRLSLRMGFQPGWVIQTSSDKLSSGGMCFAIPLGVAVGVSERVQLELRAHLGTTNFEERQGYSELNQRTLALNLTYVIR
;
A
#
# COMPACT_ATOMS: atom_id res chain seq x y z
N MET A 1 9.98 -38.77 -24.83
CA MET A 1 10.10 -37.39 -25.28
C MET A 1 9.60 -36.35 -24.23
N LEU A 2 8.50 -36.60 -23.54
CA LEU A 2 7.97 -35.70 -22.49
C LEU A 2 8.89 -35.54 -21.27
N THR A 3 9.57 -36.61 -20.86
CA THR A 3 10.48 -36.61 -19.69
C THR A 3 11.74 -35.76 -19.91
N MET A 4 12.19 -35.65 -21.16
CA MET A 4 13.36 -34.81 -21.49
C MET A 4 13.04 -33.31 -21.48
N MET A 5 11.80 -32.94 -21.85
CA MET A 5 11.34 -31.54 -21.76
C MET A 5 11.20 -31.04 -20.32
N LEU A 6 10.76 -31.91 -19.41
CA LEU A 6 10.64 -31.57 -17.99
C LEU A 6 12.00 -31.39 -17.31
N LEU A 7 13.01 -32.16 -17.69
CA LEU A 7 14.37 -32.03 -17.19
C LEU A 7 15.07 -30.77 -17.72
N THR A 8 14.82 -30.37 -18.97
CA THR A 8 15.37 -29.11 -19.52
C THR A 8 14.74 -27.88 -18.90
N GLN A 9 13.47 -27.91 -18.55
CA GLN A 9 12.83 -26.84 -17.83
C GLN A 9 13.33 -26.73 -16.36
N ALA A 10 13.60 -27.84 -15.70
CA ALA A 10 14.13 -27.84 -14.34
C ALA A 10 15.57 -27.30 -14.27
N SER A 11 16.41 -27.62 -15.27
CA SER A 11 17.80 -27.09 -15.31
C SER A 11 17.89 -25.62 -15.71
N ALA A 12 16.99 -25.13 -16.58
CA ALA A 12 16.89 -23.70 -16.89
C ALA A 12 16.43 -22.87 -15.67
N GLN A 13 15.53 -23.42 -14.85
CA GLN A 13 15.07 -22.76 -13.63
C GLN A 13 16.15 -22.67 -12.55
N THR A 14 17.09 -23.61 -12.50
CA THR A 14 18.17 -23.61 -11.49
C THR A 14 19.23 -22.55 -11.78
N THR A 15 19.53 -22.26 -13.03
CA THR A 15 20.56 -21.28 -13.42
C THR A 15 20.11 -19.83 -13.20
N GLU A 16 18.83 -19.50 -13.44
CA GLU A 16 18.27 -18.17 -13.15
C GLU A 16 18.16 -17.85 -11.65
N GLN A 17 18.14 -18.88 -10.81
CA GLN A 17 17.91 -18.74 -9.37
C GLN A 17 19.19 -18.39 -8.59
N GLU A 18 20.37 -18.68 -9.13
CA GLU A 18 21.66 -18.33 -8.49
C GLU A 18 21.99 -16.84 -8.63
N ASP A 19 21.58 -16.21 -9.72
CA ASP A 19 21.89 -14.80 -10.02
C ASP A 19 21.07 -13.78 -9.20
N ALA A 20 20.07 -14.23 -8.46
CA ALA A 20 19.15 -13.32 -7.75
C ALA A 20 19.62 -12.89 -6.35
N VAL A 21 20.65 -13.51 -5.79
CA VAL A 21 21.17 -13.21 -4.44
C VAL A 21 22.22 -12.11 -4.50
N GLY A 22 22.08 -11.11 -3.63
CA GLY A 22 23.02 -9.99 -3.57
C GLY A 22 22.80 -8.91 -4.63
N HIS A 23 21.70 -8.96 -5.39
CA HIS A 23 21.35 -7.98 -6.41
C HIS A 23 20.17 -7.09 -6.01
N PHE A 24 20.19 -5.88 -6.52
CA PHE A 24 19.08 -4.95 -6.41
C PHE A 24 18.09 -5.19 -7.56
N THR A 25 16.81 -5.20 -7.23
CA THR A 25 15.72 -5.25 -8.18
C THR A 25 14.89 -3.97 -8.03
N TYR A 26 14.61 -3.30 -9.13
CA TYR A 26 13.87 -2.06 -9.16
C TYR A 26 12.42 -2.31 -9.59
N CYS A 27 11.49 -1.79 -8.82
CA CYS A 27 10.08 -2.16 -8.89
C CYS A 27 9.18 -0.91 -8.93
N PRO A 28 9.05 -0.23 -10.08
CA PRO A 28 8.00 0.75 -10.26
C PRO A 28 6.63 0.06 -10.26
N TYR A 29 5.62 0.68 -9.62
CA TYR A 29 4.28 0.12 -9.57
C TYR A 29 3.18 1.18 -9.65
N LEU A 30 2.02 0.73 -10.11
CA LEU A 30 0.75 1.43 -10.02
C LEU A 30 -0.12 0.73 -8.99
N ALA A 31 -0.79 1.50 -8.16
CA ALA A 31 -1.65 1.01 -7.10
C ALA A 31 -3.08 1.51 -7.26
N VAL A 32 -4.04 0.62 -7.04
CA VAL A 32 -5.45 0.99 -6.86
C VAL A 32 -5.80 0.69 -5.41
N PHE A 33 -6.18 1.72 -4.68
CA PHE A 33 -6.51 1.64 -3.26
C PHE A 33 -8.02 1.62 -3.06
N TYR A 34 -8.47 0.75 -2.18
CA TYR A 34 -9.81 0.74 -1.62
C TYR A 34 -9.72 1.04 -0.14
N SER A 35 -10.13 2.23 0.25
CA SER A 35 -9.99 2.71 1.62
C SER A 35 -11.28 2.50 2.41
N LEU A 36 -11.13 1.91 3.60
CA LEU A 36 -12.15 1.76 4.63
C LEU A 36 -11.74 2.67 5.79
N TYR A 37 -12.55 3.66 6.09
CA TYR A 37 -12.33 4.54 7.23
C TYR A 37 -13.34 4.24 8.32
N SER A 38 -12.84 4.18 9.54
CA SER A 38 -13.66 4.16 10.74
C SER A 38 -13.26 5.38 11.58
N ALA A 39 -14.14 6.34 11.71
CA ALA A 39 -13.96 7.41 12.67
C ALA A 39 -14.50 6.95 14.04
N SER A 40 -13.87 7.39 15.11
CA SER A 40 -14.28 7.06 16.49
C SER A 40 -15.61 7.72 16.88
N ASP A 41 -16.02 8.74 16.17
CA ASP A 41 -17.33 9.37 16.33
C ASP A 41 -18.25 9.02 15.15
N GLU A 42 -19.44 8.59 15.44
CA GLU A 42 -20.60 8.14 14.65
C GLU A 42 -20.79 8.61 13.18
N SER A 43 -19.81 9.28 12.59
CA SER A 43 -19.80 9.64 11.18
C SER A 43 -19.41 8.43 10.33
N THR A 44 -20.36 7.88 9.61
CA THR A 44 -20.21 6.81 8.64
C THR A 44 -19.10 7.15 7.64
N GLY A 45 -17.95 6.49 7.79
CA GLY A 45 -16.87 6.60 6.82
C GLY A 45 -17.27 6.01 5.47
N GLY A 46 -17.12 6.76 4.41
CA GLY A 46 -17.40 6.30 3.05
C GLY A 46 -16.22 5.56 2.45
N ASN A 47 -16.51 4.53 1.66
CA ASN A 47 -15.53 3.79 0.91
C ASN A 47 -15.17 4.54 -0.37
N LYS A 48 -13.88 4.59 -0.72
CA LYS A 48 -13.45 5.24 -1.97
C LYS A 48 -12.34 4.47 -2.67
N LEU A 49 -12.49 4.34 -3.99
CA LEU A 49 -11.46 3.86 -4.90
C LEU A 49 -10.53 5.01 -5.28
N GLN A 50 -9.23 4.77 -5.23
CA GLN A 50 -8.20 5.76 -5.48
C GLN A 50 -7.00 5.15 -6.15
N VAL A 51 -6.13 5.98 -6.71
CA VAL A 51 -4.94 5.55 -7.43
C VAL A 51 -3.71 6.19 -6.84
N GLY A 52 -2.62 5.45 -6.87
CA GLY A 52 -1.30 5.91 -6.53
C GLY A 52 -0.25 5.26 -7.41
N PHE A 53 0.95 5.72 -7.26
CA PHE A 53 2.12 5.13 -7.89
C PHE A 53 3.29 5.16 -6.93
N GLY A 54 4.17 4.21 -7.10
CA GLY A 54 5.35 4.10 -6.26
C GLY A 54 6.51 3.46 -6.99
N PHE A 55 7.62 3.49 -6.29
CA PHE A 55 8.86 2.86 -6.71
C PHE A 55 9.48 2.20 -5.49
N GLU A 56 9.78 0.93 -5.58
CA GLU A 56 10.47 0.16 -4.56
C GLU A 56 11.78 -0.41 -5.13
N THR A 57 12.78 -0.54 -4.28
CA THR A 57 14.00 -1.27 -4.58
C THR A 57 14.10 -2.42 -3.61
N GLU A 58 14.17 -3.64 -4.12
CA GLU A 58 14.36 -4.84 -3.32
C GLU A 58 15.84 -5.28 -3.40
N TYR A 59 16.43 -5.53 -2.23
CA TYR A 59 17.70 -6.20 -2.10
C TYR A 59 17.48 -7.62 -1.59
N ARG A 60 17.89 -8.62 -2.35
CA ARG A 60 17.74 -10.01 -1.99
C ARG A 60 18.94 -10.48 -1.18
N ILE A 61 18.71 -10.74 0.13
CA ILE A 61 19.74 -11.21 1.06
C ILE A 61 20.10 -12.67 0.79
N ASN A 62 19.10 -13.49 0.51
CA ASN A 62 19.27 -14.90 0.13
C ASN A 62 18.08 -15.35 -0.75
N LYS A 63 18.03 -16.64 -1.12
CA LYS A 63 16.98 -17.19 -1.99
C LYS A 63 15.55 -17.03 -1.44
N THR A 64 15.41 -16.85 -0.13
CA THR A 64 14.11 -16.85 0.57
C THR A 64 13.77 -15.47 1.14
N VAL A 65 14.77 -14.64 1.42
CA VAL A 65 14.60 -13.39 2.16
C VAL A 65 15.13 -12.21 1.37
N GLY A 66 14.34 -11.16 1.31
CA GLY A 66 14.70 -9.85 0.80
C GLY A 66 14.21 -8.73 1.70
N VAL A 67 14.76 -7.56 1.49
CA VAL A 67 14.30 -6.30 2.10
C VAL A 67 14.06 -5.30 0.99
N SER A 68 13.02 -4.51 1.11
CA SER A 68 12.77 -3.43 0.15
C SER A 68 12.51 -2.11 0.85
N ALA A 69 12.90 -1.05 0.16
CA ALA A 69 12.62 0.32 0.53
C ALA A 69 12.11 1.07 -0.70
N GLY A 70 11.22 2.02 -0.50
CA GLY A 70 10.62 2.73 -1.63
C GLY A 70 10.03 4.07 -1.28
N ILE A 71 9.36 4.63 -2.26
CA ILE A 71 8.60 5.86 -2.16
C ILE A 71 7.25 5.63 -2.84
N GLU A 72 6.18 6.07 -2.20
CA GLU A 72 4.82 5.94 -2.71
C GLU A 72 4.11 7.29 -2.64
N LEU A 73 3.49 7.68 -3.72
CA LEU A 73 2.57 8.82 -3.78
C LEU A 73 1.17 8.30 -4.00
N ALA A 74 0.30 8.52 -3.04
CA ALA A 74 -1.06 8.05 -3.09
C ALA A 74 -2.05 9.21 -2.88
N ASN A 75 -3.18 9.11 -3.59
CA ASN A 75 -4.31 9.99 -3.33
C ASN A 75 -5.27 9.23 -2.43
N PHE A 76 -5.64 9.81 -1.30
CA PHE A 76 -6.67 9.28 -0.41
C PHE A 76 -7.84 10.25 -0.34
N GLY A 77 -9.05 9.74 -0.22
CA GLY A 77 -10.24 10.54 -0.01
C GLY A 77 -11.15 9.85 0.98
N VAL A 78 -11.78 10.64 1.80
CA VAL A 78 -12.79 10.21 2.76
C VAL A 78 -14.09 10.92 2.41
N LYS A 79 -15.18 10.18 2.42
CA LYS A 79 -16.50 10.77 2.46
C LYS A 79 -17.00 10.69 3.89
N GLY A 80 -17.30 11.83 4.48
CA GLY A 80 -17.87 11.92 5.82
C GLY A 80 -19.23 12.59 5.77
N ASN A 81 -20.17 12.09 6.54
CA ASN A 81 -21.44 12.77 6.76
C ASN A 81 -21.37 13.51 8.10
N SER A 82 -21.46 14.83 8.06
CA SER A 82 -21.60 15.64 9.28
C SER A 82 -23.08 15.95 9.49
N THR A 83 -23.62 15.53 10.62
CA THR A 83 -25.00 15.85 11.00
C THR A 83 -24.99 16.98 12.02
N LEU A 84 -25.56 18.12 11.66
CA LEU A 84 -25.88 19.16 12.62
C LEU A 84 -27.19 18.77 13.32
N SER A 85 -27.14 18.50 14.62
CA SER A 85 -28.28 18.25 15.44
C SER A 85 -28.56 19.47 16.33
N ASP A 86 -29.79 19.92 16.35
CA ASP A 86 -30.31 20.89 17.33
C ASP A 86 -31.13 20.12 18.39
N ARG A 87 -31.51 20.79 19.46
CA ARG A 87 -32.35 20.25 20.56
C ARG A 87 -33.63 19.53 20.10
N TYR A 88 -34.02 19.72 18.84
CA TYR A 88 -35.24 19.15 18.23
C TYR A 88 -34.99 18.04 17.20
N GLY A 89 -33.72 17.59 17.01
CA GLY A 89 -33.37 16.52 16.10
C GLY A 89 -32.36 16.93 14.99
N PRO A 90 -31.99 16.01 14.10
CA PRO A 90 -31.06 16.30 13.03
C PRO A 90 -31.68 17.26 12.02
N ILE A 91 -31.09 18.44 11.85
CA ILE A 91 -31.60 19.49 10.97
C ILE A 91 -31.06 19.35 9.56
N HIS A 92 -29.78 19.02 9.42
CA HIS A 92 -29.11 18.86 8.13
C HIS A 92 -27.97 17.86 8.20
N THR A 93 -27.87 16.98 7.19
CA THR A 93 -26.74 16.11 6.96
C THR A 93 -25.97 16.66 5.76
N PHE A 94 -24.70 16.98 5.97
CA PHE A 94 -23.79 17.44 4.91
C PHE A 94 -22.85 16.30 4.55
N GLU A 95 -22.76 15.98 3.26
CA GLU A 95 -21.73 15.09 2.74
C GLU A 95 -20.46 15.90 2.51
N ASN A 96 -19.42 15.63 3.28
CA ASN A 96 -18.11 16.25 3.12
C ASN A 96 -17.17 15.27 2.41
N GLU A 97 -16.58 15.69 1.33
CA GLU A 97 -15.54 14.93 0.64
C GLU A 97 -14.17 15.53 0.95
N TYR A 98 -13.33 14.75 1.65
CA TYR A 98 -11.95 15.14 1.94
C TYR A 98 -11.02 14.39 0.98
N LYS A 99 -10.16 15.13 0.27
CA LYS A 99 -9.11 14.56 -0.58
C LYS A 99 -7.76 14.88 0.03
N MET A 100 -6.91 13.87 0.13
CA MET A 100 -5.56 13.98 0.66
C MET A 100 -4.59 13.36 -0.32
N LYS A 101 -3.41 13.98 -0.45
CA LYS A 101 -2.26 13.36 -1.09
C LYS A 101 -1.23 13.05 -0.02
N THR A 102 -0.72 11.84 -0.05
CA THR A 102 0.31 11.38 0.88
C THR A 102 1.55 10.98 0.12
N LEU A 103 2.68 11.30 0.72
CA LEU A 103 3.98 10.77 0.36
C LEU A 103 4.42 9.82 1.45
N SER A 104 4.69 8.57 1.13
CA SER A 104 5.08 7.56 2.11
C SER A 104 6.33 6.80 1.69
N LEU A 105 7.01 6.23 2.69
CA LEU A 105 8.25 5.48 2.54
C LEU A 105 8.03 4.03 3.01
N PRO A 106 7.59 3.11 2.13
CA PRO A 106 7.46 1.71 2.49
C PRO A 106 8.84 1.09 2.75
N LEU A 107 8.97 0.44 3.90
CA LEU A 107 10.12 -0.38 4.30
C LEU A 107 9.58 -1.78 4.56
N LEU A 108 9.92 -2.74 3.68
CA LEU A 108 9.30 -4.05 3.68
C LEU A 108 10.34 -5.16 3.88
N PHE A 109 9.95 -6.17 4.60
CA PHE A 109 10.58 -7.47 4.64
C PHE A 109 9.83 -8.39 3.68
N ASN A 110 10.56 -9.05 2.77
CA ASN A 110 10.02 -9.91 1.73
C ASN A 110 10.43 -11.34 2.00
N LEU A 111 9.46 -12.25 2.07
CA LEU A 111 9.67 -13.67 2.19
C LEU A 111 9.25 -14.35 0.88
N HIS A 112 10.14 -15.12 0.29
CA HIS A 112 9.94 -15.89 -0.95
C HIS A 112 9.90 -17.39 -0.64
N PRO A 113 8.73 -17.94 -0.25
CA PRO A 113 8.64 -19.30 0.30
C PRO A 113 9.03 -20.39 -0.68
N LEU A 114 8.90 -20.14 -1.97
CA LEU A 114 9.24 -21.11 -3.02
C LEU A 114 10.65 -20.90 -3.59
N ALA A 115 11.47 -20.05 -2.97
CA ALA A 115 12.76 -19.59 -3.53
C ALA A 115 12.64 -19.11 -4.99
N SER A 116 11.43 -18.84 -5.46
CA SER A 116 11.12 -18.30 -6.78
C SER A 116 10.54 -16.90 -6.64
N ASN A 117 10.68 -16.11 -7.68
CA ASN A 117 10.10 -14.77 -7.73
C ASN A 117 8.57 -14.79 -7.99
N ARG A 118 7.97 -15.99 -8.04
CA ARG A 118 6.53 -16.14 -8.36
C ARG A 118 5.61 -15.87 -7.18
N LEU A 119 6.09 -16.06 -5.95
CA LEU A 119 5.30 -15.78 -4.75
C LEU A 119 6.16 -15.06 -3.74
N SER A 120 5.70 -13.95 -3.21
CA SER A 120 6.34 -13.29 -2.07
C SER A 120 5.29 -12.83 -1.07
N LEU A 121 5.63 -13.01 0.20
CA LEU A 121 4.90 -12.45 1.33
C LEU A 121 5.66 -11.21 1.78
N ARG A 122 4.96 -10.11 1.96
CA ARG A 122 5.55 -8.82 2.29
C ARG A 122 4.95 -8.27 3.57
N MET A 123 5.79 -7.77 4.45
CA MET A 123 5.36 -7.11 5.67
C MET A 123 6.34 -6.01 6.04
N GLY A 124 5.87 -4.97 6.72
CA GLY A 124 6.79 -3.91 7.06
C GLY A 124 6.17 -2.73 7.78
N PHE A 125 6.80 -1.59 7.58
CA PHE A 125 6.45 -0.32 8.17
C PHE A 125 6.47 0.76 7.09
N GLN A 126 5.47 1.64 7.10
CA GLN A 126 5.31 2.68 6.09
C GLN A 126 4.98 4.01 6.77
N PRO A 127 6.00 4.79 7.14
CA PRO A 127 5.81 6.17 7.53
C PRO A 127 5.45 7.02 6.33
N GLY A 128 4.66 8.07 6.54
CA GLY A 128 4.28 8.98 5.47
C GLY A 128 3.86 10.34 6.00
N TRP A 129 3.65 11.25 5.06
CA TRP A 129 3.25 12.63 5.30
C TRP A 129 2.11 13.01 4.38
N VAL A 130 1.17 13.78 4.90
CA VAL A 130 0.11 14.42 4.11
C VAL A 130 0.69 15.68 3.49
N ILE A 131 0.92 15.65 2.17
CA ILE A 131 1.53 16.76 1.43
C ILE A 131 0.51 17.76 0.88
N GLN A 132 -0.74 17.32 0.70
CA GLN A 132 -1.82 18.17 0.21
C GLN A 132 -3.16 17.69 0.74
N THR A 133 -4.01 18.62 1.12
CA THR A 133 -5.41 18.36 1.48
C THR A 133 -6.33 19.35 0.78
N SER A 134 -7.54 18.92 0.44
CA SER A 134 -8.56 19.78 -0.18
C SER A 134 -9.47 20.48 0.83
N SER A 135 -9.27 20.25 2.12
CA SER A 135 -10.09 20.83 3.18
C SER A 135 -9.34 21.90 3.94
N ASP A 136 -9.93 23.07 4.10
CA ASP A 136 -9.40 24.15 4.95
C ASP A 136 -9.40 23.79 6.45
N LYS A 137 -10.06 22.69 6.81
CA LYS A 137 -10.12 22.17 8.19
C LYS A 137 -8.97 21.22 8.53
N LEU A 138 -8.32 20.64 7.52
CA LEU A 138 -7.21 19.70 7.68
C LEU A 138 -5.91 20.40 7.37
N SER A 139 -4.97 20.37 8.31
CA SER A 139 -3.62 20.92 8.10
C SER A 139 -2.82 19.99 7.18
N SER A 140 -2.16 20.57 6.17
CA SER A 140 -1.08 19.88 5.47
C SER A 140 0.09 19.72 6.45
N GLY A 141 0.73 18.53 6.46
CA GLY A 141 1.86 18.24 7.34
C GLY A 141 1.60 17.19 8.41
N GLY A 142 0.40 16.60 8.44
CA GLY A 142 0.12 15.46 9.32
C GLY A 142 0.97 14.25 8.98
N MET A 143 1.43 13.52 10.01
CA MET A 143 2.15 12.25 9.84
C MET A 143 1.16 11.10 9.77
N CYS A 144 1.43 10.15 8.88
CA CYS A 144 0.69 8.90 8.80
C CYS A 144 1.64 7.72 8.97
N PHE A 145 1.12 6.65 9.57
CA PHE A 145 1.85 5.40 9.77
C PHE A 145 0.98 4.25 9.35
N ALA A 146 1.55 3.30 8.63
CA ALA A 146 0.87 2.08 8.28
C ALA A 146 1.78 0.86 8.46
N ILE A 147 1.17 -0.28 8.72
CA ILE A 147 1.78 -1.59 8.67
C ILE A 147 1.26 -2.26 7.40
N PRO A 148 2.05 -2.28 6.31
CA PRO A 148 1.71 -2.99 5.10
C PRO A 148 1.89 -4.50 5.30
N LEU A 149 0.88 -5.26 4.85
CA LEU A 149 0.90 -6.72 4.78
C LEU A 149 0.46 -7.11 3.37
N GLY A 150 1.29 -7.82 2.63
CA GLY A 150 1.02 -8.09 1.23
C GLY A 150 1.38 -9.50 0.79
N VAL A 151 0.70 -9.91 -0.28
CA VAL A 151 1.02 -11.12 -1.03
C VAL A 151 1.20 -10.71 -2.48
N ALA A 152 2.38 -10.95 -3.04
CA ALA A 152 2.65 -10.67 -4.45
C ALA A 152 2.84 -11.97 -5.23
N VAL A 153 2.27 -12.00 -6.44
CA VAL A 153 2.34 -13.13 -7.36
C VAL A 153 2.94 -12.66 -8.68
N GLY A 154 3.99 -13.32 -9.13
CA GLY A 154 4.59 -13.10 -10.44
C GLY A 154 3.68 -13.66 -11.55
N VAL A 155 3.12 -12.76 -12.35
CA VAL A 155 2.32 -13.10 -13.54
C VAL A 155 3.24 -13.43 -14.71
N SER A 156 4.37 -12.77 -14.79
CA SER A 156 5.45 -13.04 -15.74
C SER A 156 6.80 -12.76 -15.09
N GLU A 157 7.89 -12.95 -15.82
CA GLU A 157 9.25 -12.64 -15.32
C GLU A 157 9.43 -11.16 -14.94
N ARG A 158 8.65 -10.27 -15.53
CA ARG A 158 8.76 -8.82 -15.34
C ARG A 158 7.53 -8.18 -14.72
N VAL A 159 6.46 -8.93 -14.50
CA VAL A 159 5.19 -8.36 -13.98
C VAL A 159 4.74 -9.14 -12.77
N GLN A 160 4.45 -8.40 -11.71
CA GLN A 160 3.87 -8.93 -10.48
C GLN A 160 2.56 -8.21 -10.16
N LEU A 161 1.62 -8.97 -9.62
CA LEU A 161 0.41 -8.45 -8.98
C LEU A 161 0.55 -8.64 -7.48
N GLU A 162 0.29 -7.61 -6.71
CA GLU A 162 0.33 -7.66 -5.26
C GLU A 162 -0.99 -7.18 -4.68
N LEU A 163 -1.53 -7.95 -3.75
CA LEU A 163 -2.59 -7.52 -2.86
C LEU A 163 -1.95 -7.12 -1.53
N ARG A 164 -2.09 -5.84 -1.16
CA ARG A 164 -1.48 -5.26 0.03
C ARG A 164 -2.56 -4.63 0.93
N ALA A 165 -2.62 -5.04 2.18
CA ALA A 165 -3.43 -4.41 3.21
C ALA A 165 -2.55 -3.42 3.98
N HIS A 166 -3.01 -2.19 4.13
CA HIS A 166 -2.39 -1.17 4.97
C HIS A 166 -3.24 -1.01 6.23
N LEU A 167 -2.67 -1.35 7.37
CA LEU A 167 -3.26 -1.13 8.67
C LEU A 167 -2.55 0.07 9.28
N GLY A 168 -3.23 1.20 9.38
CA GLY A 168 -2.57 2.43 9.77
C GLY A 168 -3.43 3.37 10.59
N THR A 169 -2.75 4.34 11.17
CA THR A 169 -3.33 5.50 11.82
C THR A 169 -2.79 6.74 11.15
N THR A 170 -3.68 7.70 10.92
CA THR A 170 -3.29 9.02 10.44
C THR A 170 -3.73 10.03 11.48
N ASN A 171 -2.76 10.74 12.05
CA ASN A 171 -3.03 11.80 13.01
C ASN A 171 -3.16 13.11 12.24
N PHE A 172 -4.32 13.73 12.34
CA PHE A 172 -4.58 15.05 11.81
C PHE A 172 -4.67 16.06 12.95
N GLU A 173 -4.04 17.20 12.73
CA GLU A 173 -4.26 18.36 13.58
C GLU A 173 -5.51 19.07 13.08
N GLU A 174 -6.61 18.90 13.77
CA GLU A 174 -7.84 19.65 13.52
C GLU A 174 -7.75 20.97 14.28
N ARG A 175 -8.26 22.08 13.72
CA ARG A 175 -8.26 23.42 14.37
C ARG A 175 -8.90 23.45 15.78
N GLN A 176 -9.59 22.40 16.20
CA GLN A 176 -10.27 22.25 17.49
C GLN A 176 -9.83 21.05 18.33
N GLY A 177 -8.80 20.30 17.90
CA GLY A 177 -8.30 19.12 18.62
C GLY A 177 -7.59 18.13 17.69
N TYR A 178 -7.00 17.09 18.29
CA TYR A 178 -6.40 16.00 17.53
C TYR A 178 -7.46 14.93 17.24
N SER A 179 -7.66 14.63 15.97
CA SER A 179 -8.50 13.49 15.56
C SER A 179 -7.62 12.37 15.01
N GLU A 180 -7.76 11.18 15.57
CA GLU A 180 -7.12 9.97 15.06
C GLU A 180 -8.07 9.28 14.07
N LEU A 181 -7.64 9.15 12.84
CA LEU A 181 -8.33 8.39 11.81
C LEU A 181 -7.67 7.01 11.67
N ASN A 182 -8.39 5.98 12.07
CA ASN A 182 -7.99 4.61 11.79
C ASN A 182 -8.22 4.30 10.30
N GLN A 183 -7.13 4.15 9.58
CA GLN A 183 -7.14 3.86 8.16
C GLN A 183 -6.91 2.37 7.91
N ARG A 184 -7.87 1.74 7.25
CA ARG A 184 -7.70 0.39 6.70
C ARG A 184 -7.82 0.49 5.20
N THR A 185 -6.76 0.18 4.49
CA THR A 185 -6.74 0.30 3.03
C THR A 185 -6.30 -1.02 2.44
N LEU A 186 -7.02 -1.47 1.42
CA LEU A 186 -6.63 -2.59 0.58
C LEU A 186 -6.12 -2.02 -0.74
N ALA A 187 -4.91 -2.40 -1.14
CA ALA A 187 -4.29 -1.96 -2.39
C ALA A 187 -4.09 -3.17 -3.32
N LEU A 188 -4.38 -2.95 -4.59
CA LEU A 188 -3.96 -3.85 -5.66
C LEU A 188 -2.85 -3.14 -6.44
N ASN A 189 -1.64 -3.69 -6.40
CA ASN A 189 -0.47 -3.14 -7.04
C ASN A 189 -0.12 -3.94 -8.29
N LEU A 190 0.09 -3.24 -9.39
CA LEU A 190 0.69 -3.78 -10.61
C LEU A 190 2.13 -3.31 -10.68
N THR A 191 3.08 -4.21 -10.54
CA THR A 191 4.51 -3.92 -10.42
C THR A 191 5.25 -4.41 -11.67
N TYR A 192 6.12 -3.57 -12.22
CA TYR A 192 7.07 -3.95 -13.26
C TYR A 192 8.45 -4.16 -12.63
N VAL A 193 9.06 -5.33 -12.88
CA VAL A 193 10.33 -5.76 -12.26
C VAL A 193 11.47 -5.52 -13.23
N ILE A 194 12.45 -4.71 -12.82
CA ILE A 194 13.67 -4.39 -13.55
C ILE A 194 14.83 -5.00 -12.76
N ARG A 195 15.56 -5.90 -13.37
CA ARG A 195 16.75 -6.59 -12.82
C ARG A 195 18.02 -6.10 -13.45
#